data_ed8adc242281883cd565c2f91bc03334
#
_entry.id   ed8adc242281883cd565c2f91bc03334
#
_cell.length_a   1.000
_cell.length_b   1.000
_cell.length_c   1.000
_cell.angle_alpha   90.00
_cell.angle_beta   90.00
_cell.angle_gamma   90.00
#
_symmetry.space_group_name_H-M   'P 1'
#
loop_
_entity.id
_entity.type
_entity.pdbx_description
1 polymer ?
#
loop_
_entity_poly.entity_id
_entity_poly.type
_entity_poly.pdbx_seq_one_letter_code
_entity_poly.pdbx_strand_id
1 'polypeptide(L)'
;MDVMPKWVDIIVVPLFSLFLAAALSALLILAIGESPIAALNLMIEGTLFRSAGWGYMLYYTTNFIFTGLAVSVAFHAALFNIGGEGQAMIGGLGVALVCLFVPWPHWTLAIVGASIGAAVFGMIWAGLPAYLQAKRGSHI
;
A
#
# COMPACT_ATOMS: atom_id res chain seq x y z
N MET A 1 -36.65 -1.39 -12.08
CA MET A 1 -35.30 -1.93 -11.92
C MET A 1 -35.25 -2.57 -10.57
N ASP A 2 -35.29 -3.90 -10.52
CA ASP A 2 -35.19 -4.64 -9.26
C ASP A 2 -33.78 -4.45 -8.72
N VAL A 3 -33.66 -3.64 -7.65
CA VAL A 3 -32.42 -3.44 -6.94
C VAL A 3 -32.13 -4.75 -6.20
N MET A 4 -31.04 -5.40 -6.56
CA MET A 4 -30.63 -6.65 -5.89
C MET A 4 -30.57 -6.44 -4.37
N PRO A 5 -30.93 -7.45 -3.57
CA PRO A 5 -30.87 -7.34 -2.12
C PRO A 5 -29.44 -6.96 -1.68
N LYS A 6 -29.30 -6.05 -0.73
CA LYS A 6 -28.00 -5.53 -0.26
C LYS A 6 -27.00 -6.61 0.15
N TRP A 7 -27.47 -7.74 0.67
CA TRP A 7 -26.60 -8.86 1.03
C TRP A 7 -25.95 -9.54 -0.18
N VAL A 8 -26.60 -9.49 -1.36
CA VAL A 8 -26.01 -10.00 -2.60
C VAL A 8 -24.81 -9.15 -2.99
N ASP A 9 -24.94 -7.82 -2.95
CA ASP A 9 -23.84 -6.90 -3.29
C ASP A 9 -22.71 -6.98 -2.27
N ILE A 10 -23.02 -7.17 -0.98
CA ILE A 10 -22.01 -7.15 0.09
C ILE A 10 -21.30 -8.50 0.24
N ILE A 11 -21.95 -9.61 -0.07
CA ILE A 11 -21.41 -10.96 0.19
C ILE A 11 -21.19 -11.72 -1.12
N VAL A 12 -22.25 -11.85 -1.95
CA VAL A 12 -22.17 -12.73 -3.13
C VAL A 12 -21.25 -12.16 -4.20
N VAL A 13 -21.33 -10.87 -4.49
CA VAL A 13 -20.51 -10.25 -5.52
C VAL A 13 -19.02 -10.32 -5.15
N PRO A 14 -18.56 -9.96 -3.93
CA PRO A 14 -17.16 -10.12 -3.56
C PRO A 14 -16.68 -11.57 -3.56
N LEU A 15 -17.48 -12.50 -3.05
CA LEU A 15 -17.10 -13.93 -3.04
C LEU A 15 -17.00 -14.49 -4.46
N PHE A 16 -17.94 -14.13 -5.33
CA PHE A 16 -17.88 -14.54 -6.73
C PHE A 16 -16.66 -13.94 -7.45
N SER A 17 -16.36 -12.68 -7.20
CA SER A 17 -15.17 -12.01 -7.77
C SER A 17 -13.88 -12.68 -7.29
N LEU A 18 -13.79 -13.02 -6.02
CA LEU A 18 -12.67 -13.75 -5.44
C LEU A 18 -12.51 -15.13 -6.04
N PHE A 19 -13.62 -15.87 -6.17
CA PHE A 19 -13.62 -17.19 -6.82
C PHE A 19 -13.16 -17.09 -8.28
N LEU A 20 -13.68 -16.13 -9.04
CA LEU A 20 -13.30 -15.93 -10.43
C LEU A 20 -11.81 -15.57 -10.56
N ALA A 21 -11.31 -14.69 -9.71
CA ALA A 21 -9.89 -14.33 -9.66
C ALA A 21 -9.01 -15.55 -9.34
N ALA A 22 -9.39 -16.36 -8.36
CA ALA A 22 -8.69 -17.59 -8.02
C ALA A 22 -8.71 -18.62 -9.16
N ALA A 23 -9.84 -18.78 -9.83
CA ALA A 23 -9.98 -19.68 -10.97
C ALA A 23 -9.09 -19.24 -12.15
N LEU A 24 -9.10 -17.94 -12.48
CA LEU A 24 -8.23 -17.40 -13.53
C LEU A 24 -6.76 -17.54 -13.19
N SER A 25 -6.37 -17.27 -11.93
CA SER A 25 -5.00 -17.46 -11.46
C SER A 25 -4.57 -18.92 -11.55
N ALA A 26 -5.44 -19.86 -11.16
CA ALA A 26 -5.18 -21.29 -11.28
C ALA A 26 -5.00 -21.74 -12.74
N LEU A 27 -5.81 -21.21 -13.66
CA LEU A 27 -5.66 -21.50 -15.09
C LEU A 27 -4.34 -20.98 -15.64
N LEU A 28 -3.89 -19.78 -15.21
CA LEU A 28 -2.59 -19.23 -15.63
C LEU A 28 -1.44 -20.09 -15.09
N ILE A 29 -1.51 -20.54 -13.84
CA ILE A 29 -0.49 -21.42 -13.23
C ILE A 29 -0.42 -22.76 -13.99
N LEU A 30 -1.56 -23.33 -14.33
CA LEU A 30 -1.62 -24.54 -15.15
C LEU A 30 -1.04 -24.31 -16.56
N ALA A 31 -1.30 -23.17 -17.17
CA ALA A 31 -0.81 -22.85 -18.51
C ALA A 31 0.72 -22.75 -18.59
N ILE A 32 1.39 -22.37 -17.48
CA ILE A 32 2.86 -22.37 -17.39
C ILE A 32 3.43 -23.71 -16.95
N GLY A 33 2.58 -24.75 -16.78
CA GLY A 33 3.02 -26.11 -16.43
C GLY A 33 3.19 -26.37 -14.94
N GLU A 34 2.72 -25.46 -14.07
CA GLU A 34 2.86 -25.58 -12.63
C GLU A 34 1.54 -26.01 -11.96
N SER A 35 1.62 -26.52 -10.73
CA SER A 35 0.43 -26.94 -9.97
C SER A 35 -0.11 -25.79 -9.12
N PRO A 36 -1.39 -25.38 -9.30
CA PRO A 36 -2.00 -24.34 -8.46
C PRO A 36 -2.04 -24.69 -6.98
N ILE A 37 -2.22 -25.97 -6.66
CA ILE A 37 -2.22 -26.44 -5.27
C ILE A 37 -0.82 -26.34 -4.66
N ALA A 38 0.22 -26.70 -5.41
CA ALA A 38 1.59 -26.56 -4.94
C ALA A 38 1.95 -25.08 -4.72
N ALA A 39 1.55 -24.20 -5.64
CA ALA A 39 1.73 -22.76 -5.51
C ALA A 39 1.03 -22.21 -4.26
N LEU A 40 -0.22 -22.60 -4.02
CA LEU A 40 -0.98 -22.19 -2.83
C LEU A 40 -0.31 -22.68 -1.54
N ASN A 41 0.14 -23.95 -1.49
CA ASN A 41 0.83 -24.48 -0.33
C ASN A 41 2.13 -23.74 -0.05
N LEU A 42 2.94 -23.42 -1.08
CA LEU A 42 4.15 -22.62 -0.93
C LEU A 42 3.88 -21.22 -0.41
N MET A 43 2.80 -20.58 -0.87
CA MET A 43 2.38 -19.27 -0.35
C MET A 43 2.00 -19.33 1.13
N ILE A 44 1.20 -20.31 1.52
CA ILE A 44 0.78 -20.49 2.92
C ILE A 44 1.98 -20.82 3.79
N GLU A 45 2.79 -21.78 3.39
CA GLU A 45 3.99 -22.18 4.13
C GLU A 45 4.99 -21.04 4.28
N GLY A 46 5.28 -20.33 3.18
CA GLY A 46 6.22 -19.22 3.16
C GLY A 46 5.76 -18.04 4.02
N THR A 47 4.45 -17.80 4.11
CA THR A 47 3.89 -16.66 4.85
C THR A 47 3.63 -16.99 6.31
N LEU A 48 2.98 -18.12 6.61
CA LEU A 48 2.49 -18.41 7.96
C LEU A 48 3.44 -19.30 8.78
N PHE A 49 4.21 -20.17 8.14
CA PHE A 49 5.04 -21.16 8.83
C PHE A 49 6.52 -20.81 8.87
N ARG A 50 6.93 -19.72 8.21
CA ARG A 50 8.32 -19.22 8.29
C ARG A 50 8.37 -17.90 9.09
N SER A 51 9.35 -17.77 9.97
CA SER A 51 9.57 -16.55 10.75
C SER A 51 9.79 -15.31 9.86
N ALA A 52 10.53 -15.48 8.77
CA ALA A 52 10.72 -14.43 7.77
C ALA A 52 9.38 -13.99 7.11
N GLY A 53 8.43 -14.91 6.90
CA GLY A 53 7.11 -14.63 6.37
C GLY A 53 6.32 -13.65 7.26
N TRP A 54 6.35 -13.87 8.56
CA TRP A 54 5.75 -12.95 9.53
C TRP A 54 6.39 -11.56 9.50
N GLY A 55 7.72 -11.49 9.36
CA GLY A 55 8.44 -10.23 9.22
C GLY A 55 7.98 -9.44 7.98
N TYR A 56 7.90 -10.09 6.83
CA TYR A 56 7.40 -9.47 5.60
C TYR A 56 5.93 -9.08 5.71
N MET A 57 5.08 -9.92 6.29
CA MET A 57 3.67 -9.62 6.49
C MET A 57 3.49 -8.36 7.35
N LEU A 58 4.20 -8.23 8.47
CA LEU A 58 4.14 -7.05 9.32
C LEU A 58 4.69 -5.80 8.62
N TYR A 59 5.77 -5.95 7.86
CA TYR A 59 6.33 -4.86 7.06
C TYR A 59 5.31 -4.31 6.06
N TYR A 60 4.71 -5.17 5.23
CA TYR A 60 3.71 -4.73 4.26
C TYR A 60 2.44 -4.21 4.93
N THR A 61 2.00 -4.84 6.01
CA THR A 61 0.84 -4.37 6.79
C THR A 61 1.06 -2.94 7.29
N THR A 62 2.23 -2.63 7.83
CA THR A 62 2.57 -1.28 8.28
C THR A 62 2.50 -0.28 7.13
N ASN A 63 3.08 -0.60 5.97
CA ASN A 63 3.01 0.25 4.79
C ASN A 63 1.56 0.49 4.33
N PHE A 64 0.73 -0.55 4.29
CA PHE A 64 -0.68 -0.42 3.89
C PHE A 64 -1.52 0.37 4.89
N ILE A 65 -1.24 0.27 6.19
CA ILE A 65 -1.90 1.09 7.21
C ILE A 65 -1.61 2.57 6.95
N PHE A 66 -0.34 2.95 6.78
CA PHE A 66 0.01 4.35 6.57
C PHE A 66 -0.47 4.90 5.23
N THR A 67 -0.37 4.14 4.16
CA THR A 67 -0.91 4.58 2.86
C THR A 67 -2.43 4.66 2.88
N GLY A 68 -3.12 3.72 3.51
CA GLY A 68 -4.57 3.75 3.68
C GLY A 68 -5.03 4.95 4.51
N LEU A 69 -4.31 5.28 5.59
CA LEU A 69 -4.59 6.48 6.38
C LEU A 69 -4.36 7.76 5.55
N ALA A 70 -3.29 7.84 4.76
CA ALA A 70 -3.01 8.99 3.91
C ALA A 70 -4.13 9.21 2.89
N VAL A 71 -4.63 8.15 2.26
CA VAL A 71 -5.78 8.23 1.33
C VAL A 71 -7.05 8.63 2.07
N SER A 72 -7.31 8.04 3.24
CA SER A 72 -8.50 8.34 4.05
C SER A 72 -8.54 9.80 4.49
N VAL A 73 -7.43 10.34 4.99
CA VAL A 73 -7.33 11.76 5.39
C VAL A 73 -7.56 12.69 4.21
N ALA A 74 -6.95 12.41 3.06
CA ALA A 74 -7.15 13.20 1.85
C ALA A 74 -8.62 13.17 1.41
N PHE A 75 -9.25 12.02 1.45
CA PHE A 75 -10.66 11.86 1.08
C PHE A 75 -11.60 12.67 1.99
N HIS A 76 -11.34 12.71 3.31
CA HIS A 76 -12.09 13.55 4.24
C HIS A 76 -11.88 15.06 4.00
N ALA A 77 -10.73 15.44 3.42
CA ALA A 77 -10.47 16.81 2.98
C ALA A 77 -11.03 17.13 1.59
N ALA A 78 -11.87 16.27 1.02
CA ALA A 78 -12.40 16.36 -0.34
C ALA A 78 -11.30 16.42 -1.42
N LEU A 79 -10.14 15.81 -1.15
CA LEU A 79 -9.04 15.65 -2.08
C LEU A 79 -8.89 14.16 -2.45
N PHE A 80 -8.47 13.88 -3.66
CA PHE A 80 -8.25 12.52 -4.11
C PHE A 80 -6.75 12.25 -4.20
N ASN A 81 -6.20 11.41 -3.32
CA ASN A 81 -4.77 11.09 -3.28
C ASN A 81 -4.49 9.70 -3.84
N ILE A 82 -4.12 9.65 -5.11
CA ILE A 82 -3.61 8.42 -5.77
C ILE A 82 -2.08 8.37 -5.84
N GLY A 83 -1.40 9.40 -5.32
CA GLY A 83 0.05 9.57 -5.37
C GLY A 83 0.81 8.90 -4.23
N GLY A 84 0.19 8.00 -3.45
CA GLY A 84 0.79 7.39 -2.25
C GLY A 84 2.11 6.67 -2.50
N GLU A 85 2.26 6.00 -3.64
CA GLU A 85 3.51 5.33 -4.03
C GLU A 85 4.65 6.35 -4.24
N GLY A 86 4.40 7.41 -5.01
CA GLY A 86 5.36 8.48 -5.23
C GLY A 86 5.74 9.21 -3.94
N GLN A 87 4.77 9.43 -3.05
CA GLN A 87 5.00 10.02 -1.73
C GLN A 87 5.90 9.12 -0.88
N ALA A 88 5.70 7.80 -0.89
CA ALA A 88 6.53 6.84 -0.18
C ALA A 88 7.97 6.81 -0.74
N MET A 89 8.14 6.83 -2.07
CA MET A 89 9.45 6.86 -2.70
C MET A 89 10.24 8.14 -2.36
N ILE A 90 9.61 9.29 -2.49
CA ILE A 90 10.25 10.59 -2.18
C ILE A 90 10.47 10.74 -0.66
N GLY A 91 9.56 10.21 0.17
CA GLY A 91 9.79 10.09 1.61
C GLY A 91 11.01 9.23 1.94
N GLY A 92 11.19 8.09 1.24
CA GLY A 92 12.38 7.25 1.35
C GLY A 92 13.67 7.98 0.95
N LEU A 93 13.65 8.83 -0.08
CA LEU A 93 14.76 9.70 -0.42
C LEU A 93 15.09 10.65 0.74
N GLY A 94 14.07 11.24 1.38
CA GLY A 94 14.23 12.10 2.56
C GLY A 94 14.92 11.38 3.72
N VAL A 95 14.52 10.12 3.99
CA VAL A 95 15.18 9.25 4.97
C VAL A 95 16.67 9.07 4.62
N ALA A 96 16.93 8.67 3.37
CA ALA A 96 18.31 8.41 2.91
C ALA A 96 19.20 9.64 3.05
N LEU A 97 18.75 10.81 2.62
CA LEU A 97 19.51 12.06 2.71
C LEU A 97 19.81 12.41 4.18
N VAL A 98 18.81 12.34 5.05
CA VAL A 98 18.98 12.65 6.49
C VAL A 98 19.95 11.68 7.15
N CYS A 99 19.87 10.39 6.83
CA CYS A 99 20.73 9.38 7.43
C CYS A 99 22.19 9.47 6.91
N LEU A 100 22.39 9.84 5.64
CA LEU A 100 23.71 9.89 5.02
C LEU A 100 24.48 11.18 5.31
N PHE A 101 23.78 12.32 5.35
CA PHE A 101 24.44 13.63 5.43
C PHE A 101 24.47 14.24 6.83
N VAL A 102 23.69 13.70 7.78
CA VAL A 102 23.70 14.19 9.17
C VAL A 102 24.45 13.19 10.06
N PRO A 103 25.52 13.63 10.75
CA PRO A 103 26.22 12.77 11.71
C PRO A 103 25.37 12.60 12.98
N TRP A 104 24.85 11.40 13.17
CA TRP A 104 23.97 11.10 14.30
C TRP A 104 24.77 10.57 15.49
N PRO A 105 24.69 11.20 16.67
CA PRO A 105 25.38 10.72 17.87
C PRO A 105 24.76 9.43 18.42
N HIS A 106 23.50 9.14 18.12
CA HIS A 106 22.79 7.96 18.58
C HIS A 106 21.71 7.56 17.59
N TRP A 107 21.47 6.25 17.45
CA TRP A 107 20.51 5.68 16.49
C TRP A 107 19.07 6.16 16.71
N THR A 108 18.66 6.42 17.99
CA THR A 108 17.31 6.93 18.29
C THR A 108 17.05 8.31 17.70
N LEU A 109 18.07 9.19 17.72
CA LEU A 109 17.99 10.50 17.08
C LEU A 109 17.96 10.39 15.56
N ALA A 110 18.67 9.41 15.01
CA ALA A 110 18.63 9.10 13.58
C ALA A 110 17.22 8.69 13.13
N ILE A 111 16.51 7.86 13.91
CA ILE A 111 15.12 7.48 13.60
C ILE A 111 14.20 8.69 13.59
N VAL A 112 14.30 9.57 14.60
CA VAL A 112 13.49 10.78 14.66
C VAL A 112 13.78 11.70 13.48
N GLY A 113 15.06 11.94 13.20
CA GLY A 113 15.48 12.75 12.04
C GLY A 113 15.03 12.16 10.71
N ALA A 114 15.19 10.85 10.52
CA ALA A 114 14.73 10.13 9.34
C ALA A 114 13.20 10.24 9.16
N SER A 115 12.43 10.11 10.25
CA SER A 115 10.98 10.26 10.22
C SER A 115 10.55 11.68 9.81
N ILE A 116 11.24 12.69 10.32
CA ILE A 116 11.02 14.09 9.92
C ILE A 116 11.39 14.28 8.44
N GLY A 117 12.52 13.74 8.00
CA GLY A 117 12.94 13.77 6.61
C GLY A 117 11.90 13.13 5.67
N ALA A 118 11.41 11.96 6.02
CA ALA A 118 10.34 11.28 5.28
C ALA A 118 9.09 12.16 5.18
N ALA A 119 8.64 12.72 6.29
CA ALA A 119 7.46 13.58 6.35
C ALA A 119 7.62 14.84 5.50
N VAL A 120 8.73 15.54 5.59
CA VAL A 120 8.99 16.77 4.84
C VAL A 120 9.03 16.50 3.33
N PHE A 121 9.78 15.50 2.91
CA PHE A 121 9.90 15.17 1.49
C PHE A 121 8.58 14.64 0.92
N GLY A 122 7.86 13.80 1.64
CA GLY A 122 6.52 13.34 1.27
C GLY A 122 5.52 14.49 1.16
N MET A 123 5.53 15.44 2.11
CA MET A 123 4.66 16.63 2.08
C MET A 123 4.97 17.54 0.88
N ILE A 124 6.24 17.78 0.58
CA ILE A 124 6.65 18.61 -0.58
C ILE A 124 6.12 17.96 -1.86
N TRP A 125 6.28 16.65 -2.00
CA TRP A 125 5.81 15.94 -3.18
C TRP A 125 4.28 15.94 -3.30
N ALA A 126 3.56 15.71 -2.20
CA ALA A 126 2.10 15.73 -2.15
C ALA A 126 1.51 17.14 -2.30
N GLY A 127 2.25 18.16 -1.89
CA GLY A 127 1.78 19.55 -1.84
C GLY A 127 1.44 20.12 -3.20
N LEU A 128 2.18 19.76 -4.25
CA LEU A 128 1.92 20.24 -5.61
C LEU A 128 0.57 19.75 -6.15
N PRO A 129 0.27 18.44 -6.22
CA PRO A 129 -1.03 17.97 -6.68
C PRO A 129 -2.17 18.42 -5.75
N ALA A 130 -1.96 18.43 -4.43
CA ALA A 130 -2.96 18.89 -3.49
C ALA A 130 -3.34 20.36 -3.71
N TYR A 131 -2.36 21.24 -3.94
CA TYR A 131 -2.59 22.65 -4.28
C TYR A 131 -3.37 22.80 -5.59
N LEU A 132 -3.00 22.03 -6.63
CA LEU A 132 -3.68 22.09 -7.92
C LEU A 132 -5.14 21.60 -7.81
N GLN A 133 -5.41 20.56 -7.05
CA GLN A 133 -6.76 20.08 -6.79
C GLN A 133 -7.59 21.12 -6.02
N ALA A 134 -7.04 21.65 -4.93
CA ALA A 134 -7.77 22.55 -4.04
C ALA A 134 -8.05 23.94 -4.67
N LYS A 135 -7.11 24.47 -5.48
CA LYS A 135 -7.19 25.85 -6.00
C LYS A 135 -7.51 25.94 -7.48
N ARG A 136 -7.21 24.94 -8.26
CA ARG A 136 -7.37 24.95 -9.72
C ARG A 136 -8.45 23.98 -10.21
N GLY A 137 -9.06 23.20 -9.31
CA GLY A 137 -10.07 22.19 -9.67
C GLY A 137 -9.52 21.11 -10.60
N SER A 138 -8.22 20.85 -10.54
CA SER A 138 -7.59 19.80 -11.34
C SER A 138 -8.14 18.45 -10.92
N HIS A 139 -8.67 17.70 -11.87
CA HIS A 139 -9.00 16.28 -11.68
C HIS A 139 -7.76 15.47 -12.05
N ILE A 140 -7.40 14.56 -11.16
CA ILE A 140 -6.31 13.59 -11.39
C ILE A 140 -6.94 12.27 -11.76
#